data_52a23f415253a23d0dbf70af9cf07ff2
#
_entry.id   52a23f415253a23d0dbf70af9cf07ff2
#
_cell.length_a   1.000
_cell.length_b   1.000
_cell.length_c   1.000
_cell.angle_alpha   90.00
_cell.angle_beta   90.00
_cell.angle_gamma   90.00
#
_symmetry.space_group_name_H-M   'P 1'
#
loop_
_entity.id
_entity.type
_entity.pdbx_description
1 polymer ?
#
loop_
_entity_poly.entity_id
_entity_poly.type
_entity_poly.pdbx_seq_one_letter_code
_entity_poly.pdbx_strand_id
1 'polypeptide(L)'
;MTRRDVLRLGAGVAAGAAAGPFVMRVAGAADSFNWQRFKGSKIFVVLSKNPWADTLEKMMPEFEKLTGIQAELNVLPEIQARQKVTVEFTAGTGGIDAWYTSLPVEKRRFYTSGWYADLSKFLKDSTITAPDYDWNDIAAGPKRSVTQSDGSVSALPALVEPFIFIYRKDLYAEKGLRAPKTMAELEEQAQKLHNPPSMYGFVARGLKNANATPWAYVLFSMGGEYLTKDGKSAINTPPWVKSMDWYAGMLRRFAPPGVVNFNWYECSSAFSQGQVATYLDGASFASPFEDKEKSKVAGRVGYAILPAGPGGHIAPIFTNAVGVSAQSKNPGPAYFFVQWATSKRVSIQELLGGVVSVRQSAWESPEVKTAAKMPADWSAACLESLKIGREGLPEIVDVTQYRDIIGVAIQKAIEGAKSADVIAQAHKEFQEVLDKTEK
;
A
#
# COMPACT_ATOMS: atom_id res chain seq x y z
N MET A 1 51.23 -60.13 -29.07
CA MET A 1 52.15 -61.12 -28.41
C MET A 1 51.90 -60.90 -26.94
N THR A 2 51.17 -61.78 -26.43
CA THR A 2 51.42 -62.94 -25.56
C THR A 2 51.68 -62.55 -24.14
N ARG A 3 50.66 -62.75 -23.31
CA ARG A 3 50.36 -63.96 -22.53
C ARG A 3 51.42 -64.33 -21.48
N ARG A 4 50.89 -64.39 -20.23
CA ARG A 4 51.30 -65.37 -19.19
C ARG A 4 52.54 -65.00 -18.37
N ASP A 5 52.64 -65.18 -17.07
CA ASP A 5 52.20 -66.25 -16.13
C ASP A 5 52.27 -65.66 -14.70
N VAL A 6 51.28 -65.85 -13.84
CA VAL A 6 51.03 -66.92 -12.91
C VAL A 6 51.91 -66.97 -11.63
N LEU A 7 51.21 -66.81 -10.51
CA LEU A 7 51.30 -67.40 -9.19
C LEU A 7 52.65 -67.51 -8.46
N ARG A 8 52.61 -67.01 -7.20
CA ARG A 8 52.84 -67.87 -5.98
C ARG A 8 52.77 -66.98 -4.72
N LEU A 9 51.76 -67.25 -3.88
CA LEU A 9 51.84 -67.76 -2.50
C LEU A 9 52.94 -67.20 -1.57
N GLY A 10 52.50 -66.61 -0.51
CA GLY A 10 53.29 -66.42 0.71
C GLY A 10 52.46 -65.85 1.86
N ALA A 11 52.30 -66.70 2.85
CA ALA A 11 51.42 -66.61 4.01
C ALA A 11 51.74 -65.44 5.02
N GLY A 12 50.69 -64.91 5.65
CA GLY A 12 50.63 -64.76 7.08
C GLY A 12 51.26 -63.52 7.72
N VAL A 13 50.44 -62.65 8.25
CA VAL A 13 50.46 -62.20 9.67
C VAL A 13 49.14 -61.48 9.98
N ALA A 14 48.39 -62.00 10.92
CA ALA A 14 47.23 -61.37 11.50
C ALA A 14 47.66 -60.22 12.39
N ALA A 15 47.18 -58.98 12.08
CA ALA A 15 47.18 -57.84 13.03
C ALA A 15 45.74 -57.36 13.18
N GLY A 16 45.20 -57.62 14.35
CA GLY A 16 43.87 -57.16 14.72
C GLY A 16 43.75 -55.61 14.68
N ALA A 17 42.90 -55.12 13.80
CA ALA A 17 42.44 -53.76 13.82
C ALA A 17 41.14 -53.73 14.61
N ALA A 18 41.20 -53.11 15.81
CA ALA A 18 40.02 -52.77 16.60
C ALA A 18 39.10 -51.88 15.76
N ALA A 19 37.93 -52.38 15.39
CA ALA A 19 36.85 -51.59 14.83
C ALA A 19 36.30 -50.65 15.92
N GLY A 20 36.80 -49.43 15.93
CA GLY A 20 36.15 -48.37 16.66
C GLY A 20 34.73 -48.13 16.07
N PRO A 21 33.77 -47.78 16.90
CA PRO A 21 32.43 -47.54 16.40
C PRO A 21 32.47 -46.37 15.42
N PHE A 22 32.13 -46.64 14.18
CA PHE A 22 31.80 -45.63 13.18
C PHE A 22 30.58 -44.86 13.74
N VAL A 23 30.82 -43.72 14.41
CA VAL A 23 29.79 -42.78 14.70
C VAL A 23 29.42 -42.16 13.34
N MET A 24 28.38 -42.70 12.68
CA MET A 24 27.65 -41.95 11.68
C MET A 24 27.21 -40.67 12.39
N ARG A 25 27.88 -39.56 12.11
CA ARG A 25 27.25 -38.27 12.30
C ARG A 25 26.03 -38.25 11.39
N VAL A 26 24.88 -38.53 11.97
CA VAL A 26 23.60 -38.16 11.36
C VAL A 26 23.75 -36.67 11.08
N ALA A 27 23.85 -36.32 9.81
CA ALA A 27 23.71 -34.92 9.40
C ALA A 27 22.42 -34.45 10.07
N GLY A 28 22.56 -33.46 10.99
CA GLY A 28 21.43 -32.96 11.73
C GLY A 28 20.32 -32.65 10.72
N ALA A 29 19.13 -33.14 10.98
CA ALA A 29 17.96 -32.77 10.20
C ALA A 29 17.99 -31.26 10.09
N ALA A 30 18.04 -30.73 8.89
CA ALA A 30 17.91 -29.28 8.69
C ALA A 30 16.67 -28.85 9.45
N ASP A 31 16.80 -27.88 10.34
CA ASP A 31 15.66 -27.35 11.11
C ASP A 31 14.53 -27.05 10.12
N SER A 32 13.44 -27.79 10.21
CA SER A 32 12.27 -27.55 9.37
C SER A 32 11.51 -26.34 9.93
N PHE A 33 10.83 -25.61 9.05
CA PHE A 33 9.95 -24.52 9.45
C PHE A 33 8.93 -24.98 10.51
N ASN A 34 8.75 -24.16 11.55
CA ASN A 34 7.77 -24.42 12.60
C ASN A 34 7.20 -23.09 13.11
N TRP A 35 5.89 -22.87 12.95
CA TRP A 35 5.21 -21.69 13.46
C TRP A 35 5.36 -21.49 14.97
N GLN A 36 5.60 -22.53 15.76
CA GLN A 36 5.78 -22.43 17.21
C GLN A 36 7.24 -22.24 17.65
N ARG A 37 8.16 -22.00 16.72
CA ARG A 37 9.59 -21.80 17.00
C ARG A 37 9.85 -20.72 18.06
N PHE A 38 9.02 -19.68 18.08
CA PHE A 38 9.13 -18.54 18.99
C PHE A 38 8.00 -18.48 20.02
N LYS A 39 7.38 -19.62 20.34
CA LYS A 39 6.30 -19.70 21.35
C LYS A 39 6.72 -19.09 22.67
N GLY A 40 5.83 -18.28 23.25
CA GLY A 40 6.05 -17.58 24.51
C GLY A 40 6.73 -16.21 24.35
N SER A 41 7.20 -15.86 23.15
CA SER A 41 7.72 -14.51 22.88
C SER A 41 6.61 -13.46 22.90
N LYS A 42 7.02 -12.22 23.19
CA LYS A 42 6.15 -11.04 23.13
C LYS A 42 6.73 -10.04 22.15
N ILE A 43 5.87 -9.43 21.34
CA ILE A 43 6.23 -8.37 20.40
C ILE A 43 5.28 -7.19 20.54
N PHE A 44 5.78 -6.00 20.25
CA PHE A 44 5.01 -4.77 20.19
C PHE A 44 4.93 -4.28 18.75
N VAL A 45 3.70 -4.07 18.26
CA VAL A 45 3.42 -3.73 16.86
C VAL A 45 2.62 -2.43 16.78
N VAL A 46 3.10 -1.47 15.98
CA VAL A 46 2.39 -0.22 15.72
C VAL A 46 1.69 -0.28 14.36
N LEU A 47 0.38 -0.08 14.34
CA LEU A 47 -0.43 -0.08 13.13
C LEU A 47 -1.11 1.26 12.91
N SER A 48 -1.30 1.64 11.66
CA SER A 48 -2.19 2.75 11.29
C SER A 48 -3.62 2.25 11.19
N LYS A 49 -4.58 3.02 11.74
CA LYS A 49 -6.02 2.72 11.66
C LYS A 49 -6.49 2.77 10.21
N ASN A 50 -6.93 1.63 9.69
CA ASN A 50 -7.48 1.46 8.35
C ASN A 50 -8.23 0.11 8.25
N PRO A 51 -8.98 -0.17 7.17
CA PRO A 51 -9.73 -1.43 7.03
C PRO A 51 -8.87 -2.70 7.10
N TRP A 52 -7.61 -2.66 6.68
CA TRP A 52 -6.67 -3.78 6.82
C TRP A 52 -6.37 -4.06 8.30
N ALA A 53 -6.04 -3.03 9.07
CA ALA A 53 -5.79 -3.17 10.51
C ALA A 53 -7.04 -3.73 11.23
N ASP A 54 -8.24 -3.26 10.88
CA ASP A 54 -9.50 -3.76 11.46
C ASP A 54 -9.73 -5.26 11.16
N THR A 55 -9.30 -5.72 9.98
CA THR A 55 -9.35 -7.15 9.63
C THR A 55 -8.32 -7.93 10.44
N LEU A 56 -7.11 -7.40 10.56
CA LEU A 56 -6.03 -8.04 11.29
C LEU A 56 -6.33 -8.18 12.78
N GLU A 57 -6.86 -7.12 13.42
CA GLU A 57 -7.27 -7.17 14.83
C GLU A 57 -8.24 -8.33 15.12
N LYS A 58 -9.20 -8.59 14.22
CA LYS A 58 -10.15 -9.71 14.35
C LYS A 58 -9.50 -11.07 14.19
N MET A 59 -8.39 -11.15 13.45
CA MET A 59 -7.67 -12.40 13.19
C MET A 59 -6.55 -12.68 14.19
N MET A 60 -6.21 -11.76 15.10
CA MET A 60 -5.14 -11.94 16.09
C MET A 60 -5.24 -13.24 16.91
N PRO A 61 -6.44 -13.71 17.35
CA PRO A 61 -6.55 -15.00 18.04
C PRO A 61 -6.07 -16.19 17.19
N GLU A 62 -6.19 -16.13 15.84
CA GLU A 62 -5.67 -17.15 14.93
C GLU A 62 -4.12 -17.13 14.93
N PHE A 63 -3.50 -15.94 14.88
CA PHE A 63 -2.06 -15.79 14.98
C PHE A 63 -1.48 -16.34 16.28
N GLU A 64 -2.06 -15.93 17.41
CA GLU A 64 -1.60 -16.35 18.73
C GLU A 64 -1.74 -17.86 18.93
N LYS A 65 -2.84 -18.46 18.48
CA LYS A 65 -3.07 -19.90 18.52
C LYS A 65 -2.06 -20.64 17.64
N LEU A 66 -1.75 -20.11 16.45
CA LEU A 66 -0.84 -20.74 15.49
C LEU A 66 0.60 -20.72 15.99
N THR A 67 1.04 -19.58 16.53
CA THR A 67 2.45 -19.32 16.82
C THR A 67 2.82 -19.42 18.30
N GLY A 68 1.88 -19.19 19.18
CA GLY A 68 2.13 -18.99 20.60
C GLY A 68 2.87 -17.68 20.94
N ILE A 69 3.01 -16.76 19.97
CA ILE A 69 3.58 -15.43 20.16
C ILE A 69 2.47 -14.48 20.61
N GLN A 70 2.70 -13.71 21.64
CA GLN A 70 1.82 -12.64 22.10
C GLN A 70 2.19 -11.35 21.35
N ALA A 71 1.26 -10.82 20.55
CA ALA A 71 1.48 -9.56 19.83
C ALA A 71 0.58 -8.47 20.40
N GLU A 72 1.20 -7.47 21.03
CA GLU A 72 0.49 -6.27 21.48
C GLU A 72 0.37 -5.29 20.32
N LEU A 73 -0.87 -5.07 19.83
CA LEU A 73 -1.16 -4.13 18.74
C LEU A 73 -1.47 -2.75 19.30
N ASN A 74 -0.76 -1.73 18.83
CA ASN A 74 -1.03 -0.33 19.08
C ASN A 74 -1.56 0.32 17.81
N VAL A 75 -2.88 0.35 17.63
CA VAL A 75 -3.56 0.90 16.45
C VAL A 75 -3.87 2.37 16.67
N LEU A 76 -3.30 3.24 15.85
CA LEU A 76 -3.37 4.69 15.97
C LEU A 76 -3.82 5.34 14.65
N PRO A 77 -4.43 6.55 14.69
CA PRO A 77 -4.58 7.36 13.48
C PRO A 77 -3.25 7.53 12.74
N GLU A 78 -3.28 7.54 11.40
CA GLU A 78 -2.08 7.50 10.54
C GLU A 78 -0.96 8.47 10.98
N ILE A 79 -1.31 9.73 11.21
CA ILE A 79 -0.32 10.76 11.60
C ILE A 79 0.31 10.43 12.95
N GLN A 80 -0.50 9.98 13.93
CA GLN A 80 -0.02 9.63 15.27
C GLN A 80 0.86 8.36 15.24
N ALA A 81 0.47 7.35 14.43
CA ALA A 81 1.27 6.14 14.24
C ALA A 81 2.65 6.49 13.68
N ARG A 82 2.71 7.32 12.62
CA ARG A 82 3.98 7.78 12.01
C ARG A 82 4.82 8.59 12.98
N GLN A 83 4.22 9.49 13.75
CA GLN A 83 4.93 10.27 14.77
C GLN A 83 5.54 9.36 15.84
N LYS A 84 4.75 8.40 16.37
CA LYS A 84 5.23 7.44 17.36
C LYS A 84 6.41 6.63 16.84
N VAL A 85 6.29 6.04 15.66
CA VAL A 85 7.37 5.26 15.02
C VAL A 85 8.61 6.12 14.81
N THR A 86 8.45 7.35 14.31
CA THR A 86 9.57 8.26 14.07
C THR A 86 10.30 8.63 15.36
N VAL A 87 9.58 8.93 16.43
CA VAL A 87 10.17 9.27 17.75
C VAL A 87 10.92 8.08 18.34
N GLU A 88 10.27 6.90 18.36
CA GLU A 88 10.87 5.69 18.93
C GLU A 88 12.14 5.26 18.16
N PHE A 89 12.11 5.30 16.84
CA PHE A 89 13.27 4.91 16.01
C PHE A 89 14.39 5.95 16.06
N THR A 90 14.06 7.22 16.17
CA THR A 90 15.08 8.28 16.38
C THR A 90 15.75 8.13 17.74
N ALA A 91 15.00 7.76 18.77
CA ALA A 91 15.53 7.53 20.12
C ALA A 91 16.32 6.20 20.25
N GLY A 92 16.16 5.26 19.30
CA GLY A 92 16.88 3.97 19.32
C GLY A 92 16.45 3.05 20.46
N THR A 93 15.22 3.14 20.96
CA THR A 93 14.74 2.42 22.15
C THR A 93 14.64 0.91 21.93
N GLY A 94 14.40 0.49 20.69
CA GLY A 94 14.07 -0.90 20.35
C GLY A 94 12.71 -1.36 20.91
N GLY A 95 11.83 -0.42 21.23
CA GLY A 95 10.51 -0.67 21.80
C GLY A 95 9.43 -1.09 20.78
N ILE A 96 9.69 -0.95 19.48
CA ILE A 96 8.80 -1.39 18.41
C ILE A 96 9.47 -2.52 17.64
N ASP A 97 8.80 -3.68 17.55
CA ASP A 97 9.31 -4.85 16.84
C ASP A 97 8.89 -4.87 15.37
N ALA A 98 7.63 -4.53 15.09
CA ALA A 98 7.11 -4.41 13.74
C ALA A 98 6.16 -3.20 13.62
N TRP A 99 6.00 -2.69 12.41
CA TRP A 99 5.06 -1.58 12.18
C TRP A 99 4.49 -1.59 10.77
N TYR A 100 3.29 -1.03 10.65
CA TYR A 100 2.69 -0.70 9.35
C TYR A 100 3.38 0.53 8.76
N THR A 101 3.86 0.42 7.55
CA THR A 101 4.58 1.48 6.84
C THR A 101 3.87 1.87 5.54
N SER A 102 3.61 3.15 5.37
CA SER A 102 3.12 3.72 4.12
C SER A 102 4.33 4.04 3.23
N LEU A 103 4.69 3.09 2.36
CA LEU A 103 5.89 3.19 1.52
C LEU A 103 5.98 4.49 0.72
N PRO A 104 4.89 4.99 0.08
CA PRO A 104 4.95 6.25 -0.66
C PRO A 104 5.36 7.47 0.17
N VAL A 105 5.21 7.39 1.50
CA VAL A 105 5.54 8.48 2.43
C VAL A 105 6.84 8.23 3.20
N GLU A 106 7.15 6.97 3.52
CA GLU A 106 8.13 6.63 4.55
C GLU A 106 9.36 5.90 4.00
N LYS A 107 9.21 5.20 2.84
CA LYS A 107 10.22 4.28 2.31
C LYS A 107 11.62 4.87 2.32
N ARG A 108 11.83 5.96 1.59
CA ARG A 108 13.17 6.52 1.39
C ARG A 108 13.78 7.06 2.68
N ARG A 109 13.01 7.81 3.46
CA ARG A 109 13.46 8.35 4.74
C ARG A 109 13.84 7.24 5.73
N PHE A 110 12.94 6.26 5.91
CA PHE A 110 13.16 5.20 6.90
C PHE A 110 14.28 4.24 6.47
N TYR A 111 14.41 4.01 5.16
CA TYR A 111 15.52 3.23 4.63
C TYR A 111 16.87 3.92 4.83
N THR A 112 17.00 5.17 4.44
CA THR A 112 18.25 5.95 4.63
C THR A 112 18.62 6.15 6.11
N SER A 113 17.61 6.13 6.99
CA SER A 113 17.84 6.15 8.46
C SER A 113 18.22 4.79 9.05
N GLY A 114 18.23 3.71 8.24
CA GLY A 114 18.57 2.37 8.71
C GLY A 114 17.54 1.73 9.65
N TRP A 115 16.26 2.11 9.54
CA TRP A 115 15.21 1.65 10.46
C TRP A 115 14.58 0.32 10.05
N TYR A 116 14.66 -0.08 8.78
CA TYR A 116 14.16 -1.37 8.31
C TYR A 116 15.20 -2.49 8.52
N ALA A 117 14.77 -3.62 9.05
CA ALA A 117 15.54 -4.85 8.93
C ALA A 117 15.47 -5.33 7.46
N ASP A 118 16.58 -5.88 6.97
CA ASP A 118 16.60 -6.49 5.63
C ASP A 118 15.88 -7.86 5.63
N LEU A 119 14.64 -7.86 5.14
CA LEU A 119 13.80 -9.06 5.08
C LEU A 119 14.19 -10.02 3.95
N SER A 120 15.07 -9.63 3.03
CA SER A 120 15.55 -10.53 1.98
C SER A 120 16.29 -11.76 2.54
N LYS A 121 16.94 -11.60 3.69
CA LYS A 121 17.63 -12.66 4.42
C LYS A 121 16.63 -13.65 5.02
N PHE A 122 15.57 -13.13 5.62
CA PHE A 122 14.49 -13.95 6.20
C PHE A 122 13.76 -14.72 5.11
N LEU A 123 13.39 -14.08 3.99
CA LEU A 123 12.70 -14.70 2.86
C LEU A 123 13.50 -15.89 2.25
N LYS A 124 14.83 -15.85 2.34
CA LYS A 124 15.71 -16.92 1.84
C LYS A 124 15.92 -18.04 2.85
N ASP A 125 15.58 -17.85 4.11
CA ASP A 125 15.75 -18.81 5.18
C ASP A 125 14.50 -19.69 5.33
N SER A 126 14.57 -20.91 4.79
CA SER A 126 13.48 -21.89 4.84
C SER A 126 13.17 -22.40 6.25
N THR A 127 13.98 -22.07 7.25
CA THR A 127 13.72 -22.43 8.66
C THR A 127 12.81 -21.46 9.37
N ILE A 128 12.65 -20.24 8.85
CA ILE A 128 11.83 -19.18 9.44
C ILE A 128 10.80 -18.61 8.47
N THR A 129 10.92 -18.84 7.15
CA THR A 129 9.88 -18.49 6.17
C THR A 129 9.00 -19.71 5.91
N ALA A 130 7.69 -19.52 6.07
CA ALA A 130 6.70 -20.56 5.84
C ALA A 130 6.76 -21.06 4.39
N PRO A 131 6.74 -22.37 4.14
CA PRO A 131 6.85 -22.95 2.79
C PRO A 131 5.74 -22.47 1.84
N ASP A 132 4.59 -22.10 2.37
CA ASP A 132 3.41 -21.61 1.65
C ASP A 132 3.33 -20.08 1.58
N TYR A 133 4.36 -19.37 2.08
CA TYR A 133 4.36 -17.90 2.02
C TYR A 133 4.33 -17.38 0.58
N ASP A 134 4.96 -18.07 -0.33
CA ASP A 134 5.05 -17.77 -1.77
C ASP A 134 5.26 -16.27 -2.09
N TRP A 135 6.52 -15.84 -2.05
CA TRP A 135 6.91 -14.48 -2.42
C TRP A 135 6.54 -14.13 -3.87
N ASN A 136 6.46 -15.14 -4.76
CA ASN A 136 6.16 -14.91 -6.18
C ASN A 136 4.69 -14.61 -6.45
N ASP A 137 3.80 -14.99 -5.54
CA ASP A 137 2.37 -14.68 -5.59
C ASP A 137 2.07 -13.17 -5.42
N ILE A 138 3.02 -12.40 -4.89
CA ILE A 138 2.87 -10.96 -4.73
C ILE A 138 3.07 -10.26 -6.08
N ALA A 139 2.16 -9.35 -6.44
CA ALA A 139 2.19 -8.60 -7.68
C ALA A 139 3.49 -7.78 -7.85
N ALA A 140 3.94 -7.62 -9.09
CA ALA A 140 5.24 -7.01 -9.41
C ALA A 140 5.36 -5.54 -8.90
N GLY A 141 4.29 -4.75 -8.97
CA GLY A 141 4.27 -3.37 -8.46
C GLY A 141 4.61 -3.30 -6.97
N PRO A 142 3.80 -3.91 -6.08
CA PRO A 142 4.11 -3.97 -4.65
C PRO A 142 5.48 -4.55 -4.30
N LYS A 143 5.96 -5.58 -5.03
CA LYS A 143 7.35 -6.08 -4.85
C LYS A 143 8.40 -5.00 -5.12
N ARG A 144 8.25 -4.25 -6.21
CA ARG A 144 9.18 -3.13 -6.50
C ARG A 144 9.13 -2.06 -5.44
N SER A 145 7.94 -1.74 -4.90
CA SER A 145 7.79 -0.71 -3.87
C SER A 145 8.56 -1.04 -2.58
N VAL A 146 8.67 -2.31 -2.20
CA VAL A 146 9.40 -2.74 -0.97
C VAL A 146 10.87 -3.06 -1.21
N THR A 147 11.29 -3.21 -2.47
CA THR A 147 12.68 -3.53 -2.82
C THR A 147 13.48 -2.24 -2.95
N GLN A 148 14.64 -2.20 -2.35
CA GLN A 148 15.58 -1.07 -2.40
C GLN A 148 16.54 -1.22 -3.59
N SER A 149 17.28 -0.15 -3.90
CA SER A 149 18.23 -0.13 -5.02
C SER A 149 19.38 -1.16 -4.88
N ASP A 150 19.72 -1.56 -3.65
CA ASP A 150 20.71 -2.59 -3.34
C ASP A 150 20.14 -4.02 -3.38
N GLY A 151 18.86 -4.19 -3.69
CA GLY A 151 18.15 -5.47 -3.72
C GLY A 151 17.64 -5.97 -2.36
N SER A 152 17.86 -5.22 -1.27
CA SER A 152 17.28 -5.54 0.03
C SER A 152 15.77 -5.34 0.02
N VAL A 153 15.05 -6.07 0.89
CA VAL A 153 13.59 -5.99 1.05
C VAL A 153 13.29 -5.36 2.41
N SER A 154 12.77 -4.13 2.41
CA SER A 154 12.53 -3.36 3.63
C SER A 154 11.31 -3.82 4.43
N ALA A 155 10.29 -4.35 3.75
CA ALA A 155 9.02 -4.72 4.36
C ALA A 155 8.31 -5.77 3.50
N LEU A 156 7.29 -6.45 4.03
CA LEU A 156 6.42 -7.31 3.23
C LEU A 156 5.16 -6.54 2.84
N PRO A 157 4.77 -6.52 1.54
CA PRO A 157 3.59 -5.81 1.09
C PRO A 157 2.32 -6.38 1.75
N ALA A 158 1.52 -5.52 2.34
CA ALA A 158 0.26 -5.87 3.00
C ALA A 158 -0.93 -5.63 2.07
N LEU A 159 -1.07 -4.40 1.59
CA LEU A 159 -2.14 -4.00 0.69
C LEU A 159 -1.61 -3.01 -0.35
N VAL A 160 -2.32 -2.89 -1.44
CA VAL A 160 -2.15 -1.83 -2.42
C VAL A 160 -3.45 -1.06 -2.57
N GLU A 161 -3.36 0.26 -2.60
CA GLU A 161 -4.52 1.14 -2.70
C GLU A 161 -4.55 1.79 -4.09
N PRO A 162 -5.20 1.18 -5.09
CA PRO A 162 -5.44 1.85 -6.35
C PRO A 162 -6.55 2.87 -6.19
N PHE A 163 -6.40 4.04 -6.81
CA PHE A 163 -7.49 5.00 -6.90
C PHE A 163 -8.44 4.61 -8.02
N ILE A 164 -9.74 4.73 -7.74
CA ILE A 164 -10.83 4.39 -8.65
C ILE A 164 -11.89 5.50 -8.69
N PHE A 165 -12.74 5.43 -9.68
CA PHE A 165 -13.91 6.28 -9.82
C PHE A 165 -15.13 5.59 -9.20
N ILE A 166 -15.79 6.27 -8.26
CA ILE A 166 -16.94 5.78 -7.48
C ILE A 166 -18.12 6.70 -7.79
N TYR A 167 -19.27 6.14 -8.15
CA TYR A 167 -20.40 6.94 -8.59
C TYR A 167 -21.76 6.34 -8.21
N ARG A 168 -22.78 7.17 -8.16
CA ARG A 168 -24.17 6.79 -7.99
C ARG A 168 -24.74 6.23 -9.30
N LYS A 169 -24.66 4.90 -9.50
CA LYS A 169 -25.10 4.24 -10.74
C LYS A 169 -26.60 4.43 -11.01
N ASP A 170 -27.42 4.60 -9.97
CA ASP A 170 -28.84 4.91 -10.08
C ASP A 170 -29.08 6.29 -10.71
N LEU A 171 -28.39 7.34 -10.24
CA LEU A 171 -28.47 8.69 -10.79
C LEU A 171 -27.92 8.75 -12.22
N TYR A 172 -26.86 7.99 -12.48
CA TYR A 172 -26.29 7.88 -13.82
C TYR A 172 -27.29 7.23 -14.81
N ALA A 173 -27.93 6.13 -14.39
CA ALA A 173 -28.96 5.45 -15.20
C ALA A 173 -30.17 6.36 -15.45
N GLU A 174 -30.65 7.11 -14.43
CA GLU A 174 -31.75 8.07 -14.57
C GLU A 174 -31.47 9.15 -15.62
N LYS A 175 -30.22 9.61 -15.71
CA LYS A 175 -29.80 10.63 -16.68
C LYS A 175 -29.25 10.06 -17.99
N GLY A 176 -29.31 8.73 -18.20
CA GLY A 176 -28.76 8.08 -19.38
C GLY A 176 -27.24 8.17 -19.51
N LEU A 177 -26.54 8.38 -18.38
CA LEU A 177 -25.09 8.50 -18.32
C LEU A 177 -24.43 7.12 -18.11
N ARG A 178 -23.16 7.04 -18.48
CA ARG A 178 -22.26 5.91 -18.19
C ARG A 178 -21.05 6.42 -17.43
N ALA A 179 -20.28 5.54 -16.80
CA ALA A 179 -19.00 5.91 -16.20
C ALA A 179 -18.14 6.67 -17.22
N PRO A 180 -17.56 7.83 -16.84
CA PRO A 180 -16.82 8.69 -17.75
C PRO A 180 -15.54 8.01 -18.21
N LYS A 181 -15.19 8.17 -19.49
CA LYS A 181 -13.94 7.67 -20.07
C LYS A 181 -12.83 8.72 -20.05
N THR A 182 -13.22 10.00 -20.01
CA THR A 182 -12.29 11.13 -20.03
C THR A 182 -12.57 12.11 -18.89
N MET A 183 -11.56 12.87 -18.51
CA MET A 183 -11.71 13.93 -17.51
C MET A 183 -12.73 15.00 -17.93
N ALA A 184 -12.85 15.27 -19.22
CA ALA A 184 -13.85 16.18 -19.77
C ALA A 184 -15.29 15.65 -19.58
N GLU A 185 -15.51 14.35 -19.86
CA GLU A 185 -16.79 13.70 -19.59
C GLU A 185 -17.13 13.74 -18.09
N LEU A 186 -16.14 13.49 -17.21
CA LEU A 186 -16.35 13.57 -15.75
C LEU A 186 -16.82 14.97 -15.33
N GLU A 187 -16.20 16.03 -15.84
CA GLU A 187 -16.58 17.39 -15.52
C GLU A 187 -17.98 17.73 -15.99
N GLU A 188 -18.32 17.36 -17.23
CA GLU A 188 -19.67 17.53 -17.80
C GLU A 188 -20.73 16.77 -16.98
N GLN A 189 -20.45 15.54 -16.59
CA GLN A 189 -21.36 14.71 -15.81
C GLN A 189 -21.52 15.23 -14.38
N ALA A 190 -20.44 15.69 -13.74
CA ALA A 190 -20.50 16.33 -12.43
C ALA A 190 -21.40 17.56 -12.46
N GLN A 191 -21.33 18.38 -13.53
CA GLN A 191 -22.20 19.53 -13.71
C GLN A 191 -23.67 19.13 -13.90
N LYS A 192 -23.96 18.09 -14.71
CA LYS A 192 -25.32 17.58 -14.95
C LYS A 192 -25.99 17.03 -13.70
N LEU A 193 -25.21 16.48 -12.79
CA LEU A 193 -25.68 15.88 -11.53
C LEU A 193 -25.67 16.87 -10.36
N HIS A 194 -25.06 18.04 -10.51
CA HIS A 194 -24.94 19.04 -9.45
C HIS A 194 -26.25 19.84 -9.31
N ASN A 195 -26.90 19.69 -8.16
CA ASN A 195 -28.15 20.37 -7.80
C ASN A 195 -28.17 20.68 -6.29
N PRO A 196 -27.33 21.63 -5.82
CA PRO A 196 -27.25 21.97 -4.41
C PRO A 196 -28.54 22.60 -3.87
N PRO A 197 -28.89 22.40 -2.59
CA PRO A 197 -28.16 21.61 -1.61
C PRO A 197 -28.48 20.12 -1.65
N SER A 198 -29.38 19.66 -2.52
CA SER A 198 -29.88 18.29 -2.55
C SER A 198 -28.85 17.27 -3.08
N MET A 199 -27.97 17.69 -4.00
CA MET A 199 -26.95 16.84 -4.60
C MET A 199 -25.73 17.65 -5.05
N TYR A 200 -24.54 17.22 -4.63
CA TYR A 200 -23.27 17.73 -5.12
C TYR A 200 -22.71 16.79 -6.19
N GLY A 201 -22.18 17.38 -7.28
CA GLY A 201 -21.77 16.58 -8.44
C GLY A 201 -20.51 15.76 -8.22
N PHE A 202 -19.57 16.26 -7.37
CA PHE A 202 -18.25 15.67 -7.20
C PHE A 202 -17.70 15.92 -5.80
N VAL A 203 -16.92 14.97 -5.29
CA VAL A 203 -16.09 15.15 -4.09
C VAL A 203 -14.74 14.44 -4.24
N ALA A 204 -13.71 15.06 -3.70
CA ALA A 204 -12.40 14.48 -3.41
C ALA A 204 -11.78 15.27 -2.25
N ARG A 205 -10.63 14.81 -1.71
CA ARG A 205 -10.02 15.40 -0.52
C ARG A 205 -9.53 16.81 -0.77
N GLY A 206 -9.99 17.78 0.02
CA GLY A 206 -9.52 19.18 0.01
C GLY A 206 -8.51 19.50 1.10
N LEU A 207 -8.51 18.75 2.21
CA LEU A 207 -7.65 19.01 3.37
C LEU A 207 -6.17 18.87 3.01
N LYS A 208 -5.38 19.85 3.41
CA LYS A 208 -3.93 19.86 3.16
C LYS A 208 -3.26 18.55 3.63
N ASN A 209 -2.20 18.15 2.96
CA ASN A 209 -1.50 16.87 3.07
C ASN A 209 -2.30 15.70 2.49
N ALA A 210 -3.57 15.51 2.85
CA ALA A 210 -4.42 14.45 2.33
C ALA A 210 -4.82 14.65 0.85
N ASN A 211 -4.99 15.88 0.41
CA ASN A 211 -5.40 16.24 -0.94
C ASN A 211 -4.34 15.94 -2.02
N ALA A 212 -3.06 15.87 -1.64
CA ALA A 212 -1.97 15.56 -2.57
C ALA A 212 -2.09 14.14 -3.19
N THR A 213 -2.77 13.21 -2.52
CA THR A 213 -2.93 11.83 -3.01
C THR A 213 -3.96 11.70 -4.16
N PRO A 214 -5.22 12.14 -4.03
CA PRO A 214 -6.15 12.11 -5.16
C PRO A 214 -5.75 13.09 -6.28
N TRP A 215 -5.10 14.20 -5.93
CA TRP A 215 -4.60 15.14 -6.93
C TRP A 215 -3.51 14.54 -7.83
N ALA A 216 -2.74 13.55 -7.37
CA ALA A 216 -1.76 12.83 -8.19
C ALA A 216 -2.37 12.23 -9.47
N TYR A 217 -3.61 11.74 -9.41
CA TYR A 217 -4.34 11.29 -10.60
C TYR A 217 -4.43 12.41 -11.66
N VAL A 218 -4.83 13.60 -11.23
CA VAL A 218 -5.02 14.73 -12.14
C VAL A 218 -3.69 15.17 -12.73
N LEU A 219 -2.63 15.23 -11.90
CA LEU A 219 -1.28 15.55 -12.35
C LEU A 219 -0.80 14.61 -13.46
N PHE A 220 -0.88 13.30 -13.21
CA PHE A 220 -0.43 12.30 -14.17
C PHE A 220 -1.29 12.30 -15.43
N SER A 221 -2.60 12.46 -15.28
CA SER A 221 -3.55 12.54 -16.40
C SER A 221 -3.35 13.80 -17.26
N MET A 222 -2.71 14.84 -16.73
CA MET A 222 -2.29 16.03 -17.48
C MET A 222 -0.85 15.92 -18.02
N GLY A 223 -0.15 14.79 -17.80
CA GLY A 223 1.23 14.56 -18.24
C GLY A 223 2.28 15.22 -17.36
N GLY A 224 1.94 15.51 -16.09
CA GLY A 224 2.87 16.10 -15.15
C GLY A 224 3.78 15.08 -14.46
N GLU A 225 4.98 15.53 -14.11
CA GLU A 225 5.99 14.79 -13.35
C GLU A 225 6.35 15.54 -12.08
N TYR A 226 6.75 14.81 -11.04
CA TYR A 226 7.21 15.43 -9.78
C TYR A 226 8.60 16.02 -9.90
N LEU A 227 9.49 15.26 -10.55
CA LEU A 227 10.89 15.58 -10.71
C LEU A 227 11.27 15.58 -12.19
N THR A 228 12.23 16.40 -12.52
CA THR A 228 12.95 16.33 -13.80
C THR A 228 13.89 15.12 -13.82
N LYS A 229 14.46 14.78 -14.97
CA LYS A 229 15.39 13.65 -15.10
C LYS A 229 16.67 13.81 -14.27
N ASP A 230 17.05 15.04 -13.97
CA ASP A 230 18.19 15.38 -13.12
C ASP A 230 17.80 15.59 -11.63
N GLY A 231 16.59 15.14 -11.23
CA GLY A 231 16.15 15.11 -9.83
C GLY A 231 15.70 16.46 -9.27
N LYS A 232 15.51 17.47 -10.10
CA LYS A 232 14.99 18.79 -9.67
C LYS A 232 13.47 18.83 -9.70
N SER A 233 12.90 19.84 -9.06
CA SER A 233 11.46 20.07 -9.06
C SER A 233 10.91 20.35 -10.46
N ALA A 234 9.95 19.53 -10.91
CA ALA A 234 9.19 19.73 -12.15
C ALA A 234 7.87 20.48 -11.92
N ILE A 235 7.65 21.05 -10.73
CA ILE A 235 6.36 21.64 -10.34
C ILE A 235 5.96 22.83 -11.23
N ASN A 236 6.88 23.69 -11.62
CA ASN A 236 6.58 24.88 -12.40
C ASN A 236 6.51 24.60 -13.92
N THR A 237 5.58 23.71 -14.30
CA THR A 237 5.34 23.36 -15.71
C THR A 237 3.85 23.47 -16.07
N PRO A 238 3.49 23.63 -17.36
CA PRO A 238 2.09 23.74 -17.78
C PRO A 238 1.17 22.60 -17.31
N PRO A 239 1.58 21.32 -17.29
CA PRO A 239 0.76 20.26 -16.72
C PRO A 239 0.38 20.47 -15.26
N TRP A 240 1.27 21.02 -14.44
CA TRP A 240 1.01 21.31 -13.04
C TRP A 240 -0.05 22.40 -12.86
N VAL A 241 0.06 23.49 -13.61
CA VAL A 241 -0.91 24.58 -13.57
C VAL A 241 -2.30 24.09 -14.02
N LYS A 242 -2.36 23.35 -15.15
CA LYS A 242 -3.59 22.76 -15.65
C LYS A 242 -4.22 21.77 -14.68
N SER A 243 -3.43 20.94 -14.02
CA SER A 243 -3.93 19.98 -13.02
C SER A 243 -4.49 20.70 -11.79
N MET A 244 -3.84 21.79 -11.36
CA MET A 244 -4.32 22.63 -10.26
C MET A 244 -5.64 23.31 -10.61
N ASP A 245 -5.73 23.91 -11.79
CA ASP A 245 -6.95 24.55 -12.29
C ASP A 245 -8.11 23.57 -12.33
N TRP A 246 -7.89 22.38 -12.86
CA TRP A 246 -8.93 21.36 -12.96
C TRP A 246 -9.36 20.86 -11.58
N TYR A 247 -8.42 20.43 -10.72
CA TYR A 247 -8.76 19.86 -9.42
C TYR A 247 -9.45 20.85 -8.49
N ALA A 248 -8.86 22.02 -8.33
CA ALA A 248 -9.43 23.08 -7.52
C ALA A 248 -10.77 23.59 -8.11
N GLY A 249 -10.85 23.68 -9.44
CA GLY A 249 -12.07 24.03 -10.16
C GLY A 249 -13.21 23.06 -9.96
N MET A 250 -12.94 21.74 -10.01
CA MET A 250 -13.92 20.69 -9.72
C MET A 250 -14.46 20.80 -8.30
N LEU A 251 -13.56 20.92 -7.31
CA LEU A 251 -13.94 21.00 -5.91
C LEU A 251 -14.73 22.29 -5.60
N ARG A 252 -14.29 23.42 -6.13
CA ARG A 252 -14.97 24.71 -5.91
C ARG A 252 -16.37 24.75 -6.51
N ARG A 253 -16.57 24.15 -7.70
CA ARG A 253 -17.87 24.22 -8.41
C ARG A 253 -18.85 23.13 -7.98
N PHE A 254 -18.39 21.94 -7.65
CA PHE A 254 -19.24 20.76 -7.56
C PHE A 254 -19.22 20.04 -6.23
N ALA A 255 -18.31 20.39 -5.31
CA ALA A 255 -18.21 19.74 -4.01
C ALA A 255 -19.08 20.43 -2.94
N PRO A 256 -19.37 19.71 -1.84
CA PRO A 256 -20.02 20.30 -0.67
C PRO A 256 -19.24 21.49 -0.09
N PRO A 257 -19.95 22.48 0.52
CA PRO A 257 -19.29 23.56 1.24
C PRO A 257 -18.33 23.03 2.31
N GLY A 258 -17.19 23.71 2.49
CA GLY A 258 -16.18 23.31 3.46
C GLY A 258 -15.26 22.18 2.98
N VAL A 259 -15.33 21.77 1.70
CA VAL A 259 -14.51 20.70 1.11
C VAL A 259 -13.00 20.91 1.34
N VAL A 260 -12.55 22.14 1.50
CA VAL A 260 -11.15 22.48 1.83
C VAL A 260 -10.64 21.79 3.11
N ASN A 261 -11.56 21.38 4.00
CA ASN A 261 -11.27 20.64 5.24
C ASN A 261 -11.60 19.15 5.17
N PHE A 262 -12.02 18.64 4.00
CA PHE A 262 -12.40 17.24 3.86
C PHE A 262 -11.18 16.36 3.61
N ASN A 263 -11.00 15.36 4.48
CA ASN A 263 -10.17 14.19 4.25
C ASN A 263 -11.05 13.06 3.66
N TRP A 264 -10.53 11.86 3.54
CA TRP A 264 -11.28 10.72 3.03
C TRP A 264 -12.52 10.38 3.90
N TYR A 265 -12.48 10.62 5.20
CA TYR A 265 -13.62 10.40 6.11
C TYR A 265 -14.85 11.25 5.75
N GLU A 266 -14.64 12.55 5.59
CA GLU A 266 -15.71 13.50 5.26
C GLU A 266 -16.22 13.22 3.84
N CYS A 267 -15.32 12.93 2.90
CA CYS A 267 -15.70 12.56 1.54
C CYS A 267 -16.54 11.29 1.51
N SER A 268 -16.08 10.22 2.17
CA SER A 268 -16.79 8.94 2.28
C SER A 268 -18.13 9.09 2.99
N SER A 269 -18.18 9.90 4.05
CA SER A 269 -19.43 10.19 4.76
C SER A 269 -20.44 10.90 3.86
N ALA A 270 -20.02 11.97 3.17
CA ALA A 270 -20.89 12.70 2.25
C ALA A 270 -21.43 11.79 1.13
N PHE A 271 -20.60 10.90 0.59
CA PHE A 271 -21.02 9.95 -0.45
C PHE A 271 -21.96 8.88 0.13
N SER A 272 -21.63 8.24 1.25
CA SER A 272 -22.47 7.20 1.88
C SER A 272 -23.82 7.71 2.36
N GLN A 273 -23.90 8.99 2.73
CA GLN A 273 -25.17 9.66 3.08
C GLN A 273 -25.99 10.10 1.85
N GLY A 274 -25.46 9.87 0.63
CA GLY A 274 -26.15 10.18 -0.63
C GLY A 274 -26.15 11.65 -1.00
N GLN A 275 -25.26 12.45 -0.43
CA GLN A 275 -25.16 13.89 -0.70
C GLN A 275 -24.38 14.21 -1.97
N VAL A 276 -23.59 13.25 -2.49
CA VAL A 276 -22.66 13.44 -3.61
C VAL A 276 -22.88 12.37 -4.66
N ALA A 277 -22.84 12.77 -5.95
CA ALA A 277 -23.05 11.88 -7.07
C ALA A 277 -21.80 11.09 -7.46
N THR A 278 -20.60 11.68 -7.32
CA THR A 278 -19.32 11.06 -7.71
C THR A 278 -18.22 11.32 -6.68
N TYR A 279 -17.40 10.30 -6.45
CA TYR A 279 -16.29 10.35 -5.52
C TYR A 279 -15.03 9.72 -6.13
N LEU A 280 -13.89 10.35 -5.92
CA LEU A 280 -12.60 9.92 -6.42
C LEU A 280 -11.68 9.64 -5.22
N ASP A 281 -11.35 8.38 -4.98
CA ASP A 281 -10.45 7.99 -3.88
C ASP A 281 -9.96 6.54 -4.01
N GLY A 282 -9.25 6.07 -2.99
CA GLY A 282 -8.75 4.72 -2.87
C GLY A 282 -9.86 3.66 -2.79
N ALA A 283 -9.64 2.54 -3.43
CA ALA A 283 -10.64 1.48 -3.61
C ALA A 283 -11.12 0.87 -2.30
N SER A 284 -10.24 0.72 -1.30
CA SER A 284 -10.59 0.10 0.00
C SER A 284 -11.53 0.99 0.84
N PHE A 285 -11.58 2.30 0.56
CA PHE A 285 -12.53 3.20 1.23
C PHE A 285 -13.99 3.02 0.76
N ALA A 286 -14.21 2.21 -0.29
CA ALA A 286 -15.54 1.93 -0.83
C ALA A 286 -16.34 0.90 -0.01
N SER A 287 -15.67 0.05 0.77
CA SER A 287 -16.31 -1.04 1.52
C SER A 287 -17.52 -0.61 2.38
N PRO A 288 -17.50 0.53 3.10
CA PRO A 288 -18.65 1.00 3.86
C PRO A 288 -19.87 1.34 3.00
N PHE A 289 -19.70 1.64 1.71
CA PHE A 289 -20.82 2.06 0.84
C PHE A 289 -21.79 0.91 0.54
N GLU A 290 -21.33 -0.33 0.61
CA GLU A 290 -22.14 -1.53 0.39
C GLU A 290 -22.79 -2.05 1.69
N ASP A 291 -22.53 -1.41 2.83
CA ASP A 291 -23.14 -1.75 4.12
C ASP A 291 -24.53 -1.13 4.24
N LYS A 292 -25.56 -1.97 4.15
CA LYS A 292 -26.98 -1.55 4.21
C LYS A 292 -27.40 -0.87 5.53
N GLU A 293 -26.68 -1.13 6.60
CA GLU A 293 -26.97 -0.53 7.91
C GLU A 293 -26.36 0.87 8.07
N LYS A 294 -25.26 1.15 7.35
CA LYS A 294 -24.47 2.38 7.50
C LYS A 294 -24.57 3.33 6.32
N SER A 295 -24.94 2.82 5.16
CA SER A 295 -24.92 3.57 3.91
C SER A 295 -26.31 3.73 3.30
N LYS A 296 -26.70 4.94 3.01
CA LYS A 296 -27.93 5.25 2.27
C LYS A 296 -27.83 4.92 0.77
N VAL A 297 -26.62 4.61 0.28
CA VAL A 297 -26.37 4.35 -1.14
C VAL A 297 -26.07 2.87 -1.43
N ALA A 298 -26.16 1.99 -0.43
CA ALA A 298 -25.90 0.57 -0.59
C ALA A 298 -26.69 -0.05 -1.75
N GLY A 299 -26.00 -0.81 -2.61
CA GLY A 299 -26.56 -1.41 -3.83
C GLY A 299 -26.78 -0.43 -4.98
N ARG A 300 -26.54 0.89 -4.78
CA ARG A 300 -26.69 1.95 -5.79
C ARG A 300 -25.37 2.56 -6.24
N VAL A 301 -24.24 1.96 -5.81
CA VAL A 301 -22.90 2.42 -6.15
C VAL A 301 -22.37 1.65 -7.36
N GLY A 302 -21.72 2.34 -8.27
CA GLY A 302 -20.95 1.80 -9.36
C GLY A 302 -19.47 2.15 -9.22
N TYR A 303 -18.63 1.29 -9.71
CA TYR A 303 -17.17 1.42 -9.63
C TYR A 303 -16.57 1.31 -11.02
N ALA A 304 -15.62 2.15 -11.32
CA ALA A 304 -14.93 2.15 -12.61
C ALA A 304 -13.47 2.59 -12.45
N ILE A 305 -12.66 2.29 -13.45
CA ILE A 305 -11.33 2.85 -13.58
C ILE A 305 -11.42 4.39 -13.71
N LEU A 306 -10.43 5.11 -13.21
CA LEU A 306 -10.36 6.56 -13.35
C LEU A 306 -10.39 6.97 -14.83
N PRO A 307 -11.07 8.08 -15.21
CA PRO A 307 -11.09 8.56 -16.58
C PRO A 307 -9.69 8.96 -17.08
N ALA A 308 -9.43 8.78 -18.38
CA ALA A 308 -8.19 9.21 -19.01
C ALA A 308 -8.14 10.75 -19.15
N GLY A 309 -6.95 11.32 -19.01
CA GLY A 309 -6.68 12.72 -19.32
C GLY A 309 -5.83 12.90 -20.59
N PRO A 310 -5.52 14.16 -20.96
CA PRO A 310 -4.71 14.45 -22.14
C PRO A 310 -3.29 13.85 -22.11
N GLY A 311 -2.73 13.64 -20.93
CA GLY A 311 -1.41 13.06 -20.72
C GLY A 311 -1.39 11.55 -20.59
N GLY A 312 -2.55 10.88 -20.57
CA GLY A 312 -2.64 9.44 -20.50
C GLY A 312 -3.74 8.91 -19.57
N HIS A 313 -3.77 7.59 -19.47
CA HIS A 313 -4.67 6.84 -18.60
C HIS A 313 -3.85 6.19 -17.49
N ILE A 314 -3.75 6.83 -16.35
CA ILE A 314 -2.90 6.43 -15.22
C ILE A 314 -3.72 6.44 -13.94
N ALA A 315 -3.61 5.38 -13.15
CA ALA A 315 -4.18 5.34 -11.80
C ALA A 315 -3.07 5.49 -10.76
N PRO A 316 -3.16 6.43 -9.81
CA PRO A 316 -2.28 6.41 -8.65
C PRO A 316 -2.50 5.14 -7.85
N ILE A 317 -1.40 4.53 -7.42
CA ILE A 317 -1.40 3.42 -6.48
C ILE A 317 -0.57 3.78 -5.25
N PHE A 318 -0.90 3.20 -4.11
CA PHE A 318 -0.20 3.43 -2.85
C PHE A 318 0.03 2.07 -2.18
N THR A 319 1.26 1.58 -2.23
CA THR A 319 1.61 0.31 -1.59
C THR A 319 1.90 0.55 -0.11
N ASN A 320 1.23 -0.21 0.74
CA ASN A 320 1.47 -0.23 2.17
C ASN A 320 2.00 -1.61 2.57
N ALA A 321 2.83 -1.64 3.60
CA ALA A 321 3.57 -2.83 3.97
C ALA A 321 3.70 -2.95 5.50
N VAL A 322 4.24 -4.07 5.96
CA VAL A 322 4.63 -4.26 7.35
C VAL A 322 6.11 -4.54 7.40
N GLY A 323 6.84 -3.70 8.15
CA GLY A 323 8.28 -3.82 8.36
C GLY A 323 8.63 -4.45 9.70
N VAL A 324 9.83 -5.02 9.78
CA VAL A 324 10.50 -5.40 11.03
C VAL A 324 11.54 -4.34 11.35
N SER A 325 11.54 -3.87 12.59
CA SER A 325 12.50 -2.87 13.05
C SER A 325 13.93 -3.42 13.08
N ALA A 326 14.86 -2.68 12.47
CA ALA A 326 16.29 -3.00 12.61
C ALA A 326 16.80 -2.88 14.07
N GLN A 327 16.03 -2.20 14.93
CA GLN A 327 16.32 -2.01 16.35
C GLN A 327 15.60 -3.03 17.25
N SER A 328 14.77 -3.90 16.67
CA SER A 328 14.02 -4.91 17.42
C SER A 328 14.96 -5.89 18.13
N LYS A 329 14.62 -6.21 19.37
CA LYS A 329 15.27 -7.29 20.15
C LYS A 329 14.66 -8.66 19.84
N ASN A 330 13.55 -8.68 19.11
CA ASN A 330 12.78 -9.87 18.75
C ASN A 330 12.55 -9.99 17.23
N PRO A 331 13.60 -9.88 16.37
CA PRO A 331 13.39 -9.82 14.93
C PRO A 331 12.76 -11.10 14.33
N GLY A 332 13.04 -12.27 14.88
CA GLY A 332 12.43 -13.53 14.45
C GLY A 332 10.93 -13.60 14.76
N PRO A 333 10.48 -13.42 16.00
CA PRO A 333 9.04 -13.32 16.33
C PRO A 333 8.31 -12.21 15.56
N ALA A 334 8.94 -11.04 15.36
CA ALA A 334 8.39 -9.95 14.56
C ALA A 334 8.21 -10.35 13.09
N TYR A 335 9.18 -11.07 12.51
CA TYR A 335 9.08 -11.58 11.16
C TYR A 335 7.95 -12.61 11.02
N PHE A 336 7.73 -13.46 12.02
CA PHE A 336 6.60 -14.40 12.03
C PHE A 336 5.27 -13.67 11.98
N PHE A 337 5.12 -12.58 12.73
CA PHE A 337 3.95 -11.72 12.64
C PHE A 337 3.81 -11.12 11.24
N VAL A 338 4.90 -10.55 10.69
CA VAL A 338 4.87 -9.86 9.39
C VAL A 338 4.51 -10.83 8.26
N GLN A 339 5.12 -12.04 8.22
CA GLN A 339 4.78 -13.02 7.18
C GLN A 339 3.34 -13.56 7.32
N TRP A 340 2.83 -13.75 8.55
CA TRP A 340 1.45 -14.16 8.76
C TRP A 340 0.48 -13.05 8.35
N ALA A 341 0.73 -11.81 8.79
CA ALA A 341 -0.10 -10.64 8.50
C ALA A 341 -0.20 -10.29 7.00
N THR A 342 0.75 -10.79 6.20
CA THR A 342 0.80 -10.61 4.74
C THR A 342 0.63 -11.93 3.98
N SER A 343 0.13 -12.97 4.66
CA SER A 343 -0.09 -14.29 4.08
C SER A 343 -1.29 -14.32 3.13
N LYS A 344 -1.37 -15.37 2.30
CA LYS A 344 -2.53 -15.60 1.44
C LYS A 344 -3.83 -15.70 2.25
N ARG A 345 -3.78 -16.35 3.43
CA ARG A 345 -4.94 -16.50 4.32
C ARG A 345 -5.49 -15.14 4.76
N VAL A 346 -4.63 -14.23 5.20
CA VAL A 346 -5.03 -12.87 5.59
C VAL A 346 -5.51 -12.10 4.37
N SER A 347 -4.82 -12.15 3.23
CA SER A 347 -5.20 -11.48 1.99
C SER A 347 -6.59 -11.89 1.47
N ILE A 348 -7.00 -13.15 1.64
CA ILE A 348 -8.36 -13.59 1.33
C ILE A 348 -9.37 -12.88 2.24
N GLN A 349 -9.14 -12.82 3.55
CA GLN A 349 -10.04 -12.14 4.48
C GLN A 349 -10.13 -10.63 4.21
N GLU A 350 -9.04 -10.02 3.80
CA GLU A 350 -8.99 -8.62 3.35
C GLU A 350 -9.89 -8.39 2.14
N LEU A 351 -9.76 -9.21 1.09
CA LEU A 351 -10.59 -9.11 -0.10
C LEU A 351 -12.07 -9.34 0.19
N LEU A 352 -12.40 -10.29 1.08
CA LEU A 352 -13.77 -10.50 1.54
C LEU A 352 -14.34 -9.24 2.23
N GLY A 353 -13.48 -8.49 2.92
CA GLY A 353 -13.81 -7.21 3.55
C GLY A 353 -13.78 -5.99 2.63
N GLY A 354 -13.30 -6.13 1.39
CA GLY A 354 -13.16 -5.02 0.42
C GLY A 354 -11.82 -4.27 0.51
N VAL A 355 -10.77 -4.90 1.04
CA VAL A 355 -9.39 -4.40 1.01
C VAL A 355 -8.66 -5.01 -0.19
N VAL A 356 -7.95 -4.18 -0.95
CA VAL A 356 -7.28 -4.62 -2.20
C VAL A 356 -6.00 -5.38 -1.89
N SER A 357 -6.00 -6.68 -2.19
CA SER A 357 -4.86 -7.56 -1.93
C SER A 357 -3.72 -7.36 -2.93
N VAL A 358 -2.49 -7.49 -2.43
CA VAL A 358 -1.27 -7.56 -3.23
C VAL A 358 -1.01 -8.96 -3.82
N ARG A 359 -1.73 -10.00 -3.34
CA ARG A 359 -1.56 -11.39 -3.75
C ARG A 359 -2.50 -11.78 -4.87
N GLN A 360 -1.93 -12.28 -5.97
CA GLN A 360 -2.70 -12.69 -7.16
C GLN A 360 -3.63 -13.86 -6.85
N SER A 361 -3.11 -14.89 -6.15
CA SER A 361 -3.89 -16.09 -5.82
C SER A 361 -5.06 -15.83 -4.86
N ALA A 362 -5.06 -14.73 -4.10
CA ALA A 362 -6.18 -14.36 -3.25
C ALA A 362 -7.40 -13.93 -4.09
N TRP A 363 -7.20 -13.21 -5.19
CA TRP A 363 -8.26 -12.82 -6.13
C TRP A 363 -8.91 -14.02 -6.83
N GLU A 364 -8.14 -15.11 -7.00
CA GLU A 364 -8.61 -16.34 -7.64
C GLU A 364 -9.31 -17.29 -6.65
N SER A 365 -9.26 -16.99 -5.36
CA SER A 365 -9.87 -17.82 -4.33
C SER A 365 -11.36 -18.04 -4.58
N PRO A 366 -11.87 -19.30 -4.48
CA PRO A 366 -13.30 -19.58 -4.54
C PRO A 366 -14.11 -18.80 -3.49
N GLU A 367 -13.56 -18.59 -2.30
CA GLU A 367 -14.20 -17.82 -1.23
C GLU A 367 -14.44 -16.37 -1.67
N VAL A 368 -13.44 -15.72 -2.28
CA VAL A 368 -13.56 -14.34 -2.77
C VAL A 368 -14.57 -14.27 -3.91
N LYS A 369 -14.53 -15.21 -4.85
CA LYS A 369 -15.46 -15.23 -6.00
C LYS A 369 -16.93 -15.39 -5.59
N THR A 370 -17.21 -16.02 -4.45
CA THR A 370 -18.58 -16.35 -4.02
C THR A 370 -19.10 -15.51 -2.87
N ALA A 371 -18.22 -14.98 -2.01
CA ALA A 371 -18.59 -14.35 -0.75
C ALA A 371 -17.99 -12.96 -0.54
N ALA A 372 -17.31 -12.37 -1.55
CA ALA A 372 -16.80 -11.01 -1.43
C ALA A 372 -17.94 -10.01 -1.20
N LYS A 373 -17.73 -9.10 -0.25
CA LYS A 373 -18.67 -8.03 0.05
C LYS A 373 -18.83 -7.06 -1.11
N MET A 374 -17.74 -6.81 -1.84
CA MET A 374 -17.70 -5.84 -2.92
C MET A 374 -18.23 -6.42 -4.23
N PRO A 375 -18.96 -5.62 -5.02
CA PRO A 375 -19.50 -6.08 -6.31
C PRO A 375 -18.41 -6.27 -7.37
N ALA A 376 -18.75 -7.02 -8.44
CA ALA A 376 -17.79 -7.41 -9.48
C ALA A 376 -17.15 -6.22 -10.23
N ASP A 377 -17.88 -5.12 -10.40
CA ASP A 377 -17.35 -3.90 -11.04
C ASP A 377 -16.27 -3.22 -10.18
N TRP A 378 -16.34 -3.33 -8.83
CA TRP A 378 -15.25 -2.89 -7.95
C TRP A 378 -13.98 -3.71 -8.20
N SER A 379 -14.10 -5.04 -8.22
CA SER A 379 -12.95 -5.92 -8.47
C SER A 379 -12.33 -5.64 -9.84
N ALA A 380 -13.16 -5.46 -10.87
CA ALA A 380 -12.71 -5.11 -12.22
C ALA A 380 -11.98 -3.76 -12.24
N ALA A 381 -12.55 -2.72 -11.59
CA ALA A 381 -11.91 -1.41 -11.49
C ALA A 381 -10.55 -1.47 -10.78
N CYS A 382 -10.44 -2.24 -9.68
CA CYS A 382 -9.19 -2.44 -8.96
C CYS A 382 -8.13 -3.11 -9.85
N LEU A 383 -8.46 -4.24 -10.48
CA LEU A 383 -7.52 -5.00 -11.31
C LEU A 383 -7.06 -4.20 -12.54
N GLU A 384 -7.96 -3.47 -13.20
CA GLU A 384 -7.58 -2.60 -14.32
C GLU A 384 -6.73 -1.41 -13.85
N SER A 385 -7.05 -0.79 -12.70
CA SER A 385 -6.24 0.30 -12.15
C SER A 385 -4.83 -0.17 -11.77
N LEU A 386 -4.67 -1.41 -11.29
CA LEU A 386 -3.35 -1.97 -10.99
C LEU A 386 -2.47 -2.17 -12.24
N LYS A 387 -3.08 -2.45 -13.41
CA LYS A 387 -2.34 -2.59 -14.69
C LYS A 387 -1.71 -1.28 -15.15
N ILE A 388 -2.40 -0.16 -14.95
CA ILE A 388 -1.95 1.19 -15.31
C ILE A 388 -1.42 1.96 -14.09
N GLY A 389 -1.15 1.25 -13.00
CA GLY A 389 -0.78 1.81 -11.72
C GLY A 389 0.60 2.46 -11.72
N ARG A 390 0.66 3.68 -11.17
CA ARG A 390 1.89 4.42 -10.89
C ARG A 390 1.85 4.90 -9.44
N GLU A 391 3.00 4.83 -8.72
CA GLU A 391 3.09 5.36 -7.35
C GLU A 391 2.69 6.84 -7.31
N GLY A 392 1.75 7.14 -6.41
CA GLY A 392 1.04 8.43 -6.39
C GLY A 392 1.78 9.57 -5.68
N LEU A 393 3.01 9.35 -5.18
CA LEU A 393 3.84 10.38 -4.55
C LEU A 393 5.28 10.28 -5.04
N PRO A 394 6.08 11.38 -4.97
CA PRO A 394 7.48 11.36 -5.37
C PRO A 394 8.31 10.49 -4.41
N GLU A 395 9.26 9.72 -4.96
CA GLU A 395 10.20 8.94 -4.16
C GLU A 395 11.37 9.81 -3.70
N ILE A 396 11.14 10.60 -2.64
CA ILE A 396 12.08 11.52 -2.02
C ILE A 396 12.17 11.27 -0.52
N VAL A 397 13.19 11.83 0.15
CA VAL A 397 13.38 11.67 1.61
C VAL A 397 12.26 12.35 2.39
N ASP A 398 11.90 13.58 2.05
CA ASP A 398 10.88 14.33 2.80
C ASP A 398 9.56 14.51 2.04
N VAL A 399 8.91 13.38 1.76
CA VAL A 399 7.57 13.36 1.13
C VAL A 399 6.52 14.09 1.97
N THR A 400 6.67 14.08 3.29
CA THR A 400 5.71 14.76 4.19
C THR A 400 5.72 16.26 3.93
N GLN A 401 6.91 16.86 3.81
CA GLN A 401 7.03 18.29 3.53
C GLN A 401 6.53 18.62 2.11
N TYR A 402 6.82 17.76 1.11
CA TYR A 402 6.23 17.89 -0.22
C TYR A 402 4.69 17.93 -0.14
N ARG A 403 4.07 16.98 0.56
CA ARG A 403 2.60 16.92 0.71
C ARG A 403 2.03 18.16 1.40
N ASP A 404 2.76 18.73 2.35
CA ASP A 404 2.33 19.98 3.00
C ASP A 404 2.39 21.18 2.04
N ILE A 405 3.49 21.31 1.29
CA ILE A 405 3.66 22.40 0.30
C ILE A 405 2.55 22.35 -0.76
N ILE A 406 2.37 21.17 -1.39
CA ILE A 406 1.35 21.02 -2.43
C ILE A 406 -0.05 21.09 -1.85
N GLY A 407 -0.26 20.54 -0.65
CA GLY A 407 -1.54 20.58 0.03
C GLY A 407 -2.02 21.99 0.31
N VAL A 408 -1.12 22.88 0.73
CA VAL A 408 -1.41 24.31 0.92
C VAL A 408 -1.70 25.00 -0.41
N ALA A 409 -0.94 24.68 -1.48
CA ALA A 409 -1.19 25.24 -2.81
C ALA A 409 -2.59 24.85 -3.32
N ILE A 410 -3.00 23.57 -3.15
CA ILE A 410 -4.32 23.07 -3.51
C ILE A 410 -5.42 23.81 -2.72
N GLN A 411 -5.27 23.96 -1.39
CA GLN A 411 -6.25 24.68 -0.57
C GLN A 411 -6.44 26.13 -1.05
N LYS A 412 -5.34 26.87 -1.23
CA LYS A 412 -5.39 28.24 -1.75
C LYS A 412 -6.07 28.32 -3.12
N ALA A 413 -5.82 27.36 -4.00
CA ALA A 413 -6.47 27.30 -5.30
C ALA A 413 -7.98 27.00 -5.19
N ILE A 414 -8.41 26.12 -4.28
CA ILE A 414 -9.83 25.87 -3.97
C ILE A 414 -10.49 27.17 -3.47
N GLU A 415 -9.80 27.96 -2.65
CA GLU A 415 -10.26 29.24 -2.12
C GLU A 415 -10.22 30.38 -3.14
N GLY A 416 -9.72 30.15 -4.35
CA GLY A 416 -9.78 31.09 -5.48
C GLY A 416 -8.47 31.79 -5.85
N ALA A 417 -7.34 31.38 -5.23
CA ALA A 417 -6.03 31.88 -5.66
C ALA A 417 -5.70 31.37 -7.08
N LYS A 418 -4.93 32.14 -7.83
CA LYS A 418 -4.51 31.76 -9.19
C LYS A 418 -3.54 30.57 -9.13
N SER A 419 -3.83 29.52 -9.88
CA SER A 419 -3.02 28.29 -9.90
C SER A 419 -1.56 28.55 -10.27
N ALA A 420 -1.29 29.43 -11.24
CA ALA A 420 0.08 29.78 -11.61
C ALA A 420 0.89 30.36 -10.45
N ASP A 421 0.27 31.23 -9.64
CA ASP A 421 0.96 31.89 -8.51
C ASP A 421 1.26 30.90 -7.38
N VAL A 422 0.29 30.04 -7.02
CA VAL A 422 0.49 29.06 -5.96
C VAL A 422 1.46 27.96 -6.38
N ILE A 423 1.48 27.59 -7.66
CA ILE A 423 2.44 26.62 -8.23
C ILE A 423 3.85 27.22 -8.27
N ALA A 424 4.02 28.48 -8.67
CA ALA A 424 5.32 29.14 -8.65
C ALA A 424 5.92 29.20 -7.24
N GLN A 425 5.11 29.49 -6.23
CA GLN A 425 5.53 29.47 -4.84
C GLN A 425 5.90 28.04 -4.38
N ALA A 426 5.03 27.06 -4.66
CA ALA A 426 5.28 25.65 -4.32
C ALA A 426 6.54 25.10 -4.97
N HIS A 427 6.86 25.54 -6.20
CA HIS A 427 8.09 25.14 -6.89
C HIS A 427 9.34 25.57 -6.11
N LYS A 428 9.41 26.82 -5.65
CA LYS A 428 10.54 27.32 -4.87
C LYS A 428 10.72 26.54 -3.58
N GLU A 429 9.61 26.38 -2.82
CA GLU A 429 9.63 25.66 -1.55
C GLU A 429 10.02 24.19 -1.73
N PHE A 430 9.52 23.53 -2.76
CA PHE A 430 9.84 22.13 -3.03
C PHE A 430 11.29 21.97 -3.51
N GLN A 431 11.82 22.88 -4.35
CA GLN A 431 13.22 22.82 -4.74
C GLN A 431 14.16 22.99 -3.52
N GLU A 432 13.83 23.88 -2.57
CA GLU A 432 14.59 24.01 -1.32
C GLU A 432 14.60 22.72 -0.49
N VAL A 433 13.49 21.97 -0.47
CA VAL A 433 13.42 20.66 0.19
C VAL A 433 14.38 19.69 -0.49
N LEU A 434 14.32 19.57 -1.83
CA LEU A 434 15.20 18.69 -2.58
C LEU A 434 16.69 19.04 -2.38
N ASP A 435 17.04 20.31 -2.43
CA ASP A 435 18.43 20.78 -2.22
C ASP A 435 18.97 20.45 -0.82
N LYS A 436 18.10 20.30 0.18
CA LYS A 436 18.48 19.93 1.55
C LYS A 436 18.55 18.41 1.77
N THR A 437 17.67 17.65 1.13
CA THR A 437 17.43 16.23 1.48
C THR A 437 17.93 15.23 0.46
N GLU A 438 18.09 15.60 -0.81
CA GLU A 438 18.47 14.71 -1.92
C GLU A 438 19.93 14.90 -2.36
N LYS A 439 20.85 15.08 -1.41
CA LYS A 439 22.30 15.22 -1.67
C LYS A 439 23.00 13.88 -1.86
#